data_861aad7975e66c7fa8af5917a48c44a8
#
_entry.id   861aad7975e66c7fa8af5917a48c44a8
#
_cell.length_a   1.000
_cell.length_b   1.000
_cell.length_c   1.000
_cell.angle_alpha   90.00
_cell.angle_beta   90.00
_cell.angle_gamma   90.00
#
_symmetry.space_group_name_H-M   'P 1'
#
loop_
_entity.id
_entity.type
_entity.pdbx_description
1 polymer ?
#
loop_
_entity_poly.entity_id
_entity_poly.type
_entity_poly.pdbx_seq_one_letter_code
_entity_poly.pdbx_strand_id
1 'polypeptide(L)'
;MQQIKIKAILLGAIFAAGIVACCFLFIIQSYIWALVPAVLALLAAAFLYQLLQRLKAAKLIEENVVINILAGRVISNGDISQSQKGAGKENVIVSIFGVLAGDRVYKFNCDGIRLLSMKIDEEFIFFTYGTREKQLHLKLTHGLTREEDLQKITEIFRYNTGTGELSQGSKIC
;
A
#
# COMPACT_ATOMS: atom_id res chain seq x y z
N MET A 1 -5.82 6.49 6.14
CA MET A 1 -4.95 7.64 5.82
C MET A 1 -4.67 8.57 7.00
N GLN A 2 -5.63 8.94 7.84
CA GLN A 2 -5.37 9.83 9.00
C GLN A 2 -4.31 9.28 9.95
N GLN A 3 -4.35 7.99 10.28
CA GLN A 3 -3.37 7.33 11.16
C GLN A 3 -1.93 7.43 10.63
N ILE A 4 -1.74 7.29 9.33
CA ILE A 4 -0.41 7.39 8.72
C ILE A 4 0.12 8.82 8.79
N LYS A 5 -0.74 9.83 8.57
CA LYS A 5 -0.37 11.25 8.69
C LYS A 5 0.02 11.60 10.13
N ILE A 6 -0.74 11.14 11.13
CA ILE A 6 -0.43 11.39 12.55
C ILE A 6 0.91 10.76 12.92
N LYS A 7 1.19 9.52 12.50
CA LYS A 7 2.48 8.86 12.73
C LYS A 7 3.63 9.61 12.06
N ALA A 8 3.43 10.16 10.85
CA ALA A 8 4.46 10.94 10.17
C ALA A 8 4.78 12.24 10.89
N ILE A 9 3.77 12.96 11.39
CA ILE A 9 3.95 14.20 12.16
C ILE A 9 4.68 13.90 13.47
N LEU A 10 4.26 12.87 14.21
CA LEU A 10 4.90 12.47 15.47
C LEU A 10 6.38 12.11 15.26
N LEU A 11 6.67 11.32 14.23
CA LEU A 11 8.04 10.91 13.90
C LEU A 11 8.91 12.09 13.46
N GLY A 12 8.32 13.03 12.71
CA GLY A 12 8.97 14.29 12.33
C GLY A 12 9.31 15.17 13.53
N ALA A 13 8.42 15.25 14.53
CA ALA A 13 8.68 15.96 15.77
C ALA A 13 9.82 15.33 16.59
N ILE A 14 9.85 13.98 16.68
CA ILE A 14 10.95 13.25 17.34
C ILE A 14 12.29 13.52 16.64
N PHE A 15 12.30 13.50 15.31
CA PHE A 15 13.50 13.80 14.52
C PHE A 15 14.00 15.21 14.76
N ALA A 16 13.12 16.22 14.74
CA ALA A 16 13.47 17.61 15.01
C ALA A 16 14.01 17.80 16.44
N ALA A 17 13.37 17.19 17.43
CA ALA A 17 13.84 17.22 18.83
C ALA A 17 15.24 16.57 18.97
N GLY A 18 15.50 15.47 18.25
CA GLY A 18 16.81 14.82 18.22
C GLY A 18 17.92 15.72 17.68
N ILE A 19 17.65 16.46 16.60
CA ILE A 19 18.60 17.43 16.03
C ILE A 19 18.89 18.54 17.04
N VAL A 20 17.88 19.12 17.67
CA VAL A 20 18.05 20.19 18.67
C VAL A 20 18.88 19.69 19.84
N ALA A 21 18.61 18.49 20.35
CA ALA A 21 19.38 17.87 21.42
C ALA A 21 20.85 17.65 21.02
N CYS A 22 21.12 17.19 19.79
CA CYS A 22 22.48 17.04 19.27
C CYS A 22 23.23 18.37 19.25
N CYS A 23 22.60 19.43 18.71
CA CYS A 23 23.20 20.76 18.64
C CYS A 23 23.53 21.30 20.05
N PHE A 24 22.60 21.12 21.00
CA PHE A 24 22.80 21.56 22.38
C PHE A 24 23.99 20.86 23.07
N LEU A 25 24.07 19.53 22.95
CA LEU A 25 25.16 18.74 23.49
C LEU A 25 26.50 19.03 22.82
N PHE A 26 26.50 19.39 21.54
CA PHE A 26 27.68 19.78 20.81
C PHE A 26 28.26 21.14 21.36
N ILE A 27 27.38 22.10 21.67
CA ILE A 27 27.76 23.39 22.27
C ILE A 27 28.37 23.19 23.65
N ILE A 28 27.92 22.25 24.46
CA ILE A 28 28.43 21.93 25.80
C ILE A 28 29.72 21.08 25.73
N GLN A 29 30.25 20.79 24.53
CA GLN A 29 31.45 19.97 24.30
C GLN A 29 31.36 18.52 24.83
N SER A 30 30.13 18.02 25.06
CA SER A 30 29.85 16.64 25.51
C SER A 30 29.68 15.67 24.32
N TYR A 31 30.72 15.48 23.52
CA TYR A 31 30.67 14.71 22.26
C TYR A 31 30.23 13.26 22.44
N ILE A 32 30.62 12.63 23.55
CA ILE A 32 30.26 11.23 23.80
C ILE A 32 28.75 11.08 23.98
N TRP A 33 28.10 11.99 24.69
CA TRP A 33 26.66 11.97 24.93
C TRP A 33 25.85 12.42 23.71
N ALA A 34 26.45 13.15 22.77
CA ALA A 34 25.80 13.54 21.53
C ALA A 34 25.57 12.37 20.56
N LEU A 35 26.30 11.24 20.69
CA LEU A 35 26.13 10.04 19.86
C LEU A 35 24.75 9.41 20.02
N VAL A 36 24.19 9.38 21.23
CA VAL A 36 22.89 8.75 21.49
C VAL A 36 21.75 9.43 20.73
N PRO A 37 21.53 10.75 20.87
CA PRO A 37 20.48 11.43 20.09
C PRO A 37 20.77 11.44 18.59
N ALA A 38 22.04 11.40 18.15
CA ALA A 38 22.38 11.29 16.73
C ALA A 38 21.92 9.96 16.12
N VAL A 39 22.17 8.83 16.79
CA VAL A 39 21.72 7.51 16.35
C VAL A 39 20.18 7.44 16.32
N LEU A 40 19.51 7.95 17.36
CA LEU A 40 18.04 8.01 17.41
C LEU A 40 17.47 8.87 16.28
N ALA A 41 18.08 10.01 15.97
CA ALA A 41 17.65 10.86 14.85
C ALA A 41 17.82 10.15 13.50
N LEU A 42 18.92 9.42 13.28
CA LEU A 42 19.12 8.63 12.06
C LEU A 42 18.08 7.54 11.90
N LEU A 43 17.76 6.81 12.96
CA LEU A 43 16.69 5.79 12.94
C LEU A 43 15.34 6.44 12.65
N ALA A 44 15.01 7.54 13.30
CA ALA A 44 13.77 8.28 13.06
C ALA A 44 13.69 8.77 11.60
N ALA A 45 14.80 9.26 11.02
CA ALA A 45 14.86 9.67 9.62
C ALA A 45 14.57 8.51 8.65
N ALA A 46 15.15 7.32 8.90
CA ALA A 46 14.93 6.14 8.08
C ALA A 46 13.46 5.69 8.11
N PHE A 47 12.84 5.66 9.29
CA PHE A 47 11.41 5.35 9.43
C PHE A 47 10.51 6.41 8.80
N LEU A 48 10.85 7.70 8.97
CA LEU A 48 10.11 8.80 8.35
C LEU A 48 10.16 8.70 6.83
N TYR A 49 11.33 8.39 6.25
CA TYR A 49 11.46 8.18 4.81
C TYR A 49 10.55 7.05 4.30
N GLN A 50 10.55 5.89 4.98
CA GLN A 50 9.66 4.79 4.61
C GLN A 50 8.18 5.18 4.69
N LEU A 51 7.80 5.94 5.71
CA LEU A 51 6.43 6.39 5.91
C LEU A 51 6.01 7.40 4.83
N LEU A 52 6.89 8.32 4.44
CA LEU A 52 6.66 9.26 3.34
C LEU A 52 6.50 8.55 2.00
N GLN A 53 7.27 7.49 1.74
CA GLN A 53 7.11 6.67 0.54
C GLN A 53 5.74 5.96 0.51
N ARG A 54 5.26 5.47 1.65
CA ARG A 54 3.90 4.89 1.75
C ARG A 54 2.82 5.94 1.52
N LEU A 55 2.97 7.15 2.07
CA LEU A 55 2.03 8.25 1.87
C LEU A 55 1.96 8.69 0.40
N LYS A 56 3.12 8.81 -0.27
CA LYS A 56 3.17 9.13 -1.72
C LYS A 56 2.42 8.09 -2.55
N ALA A 57 2.64 6.80 -2.26
CA ALA A 57 1.94 5.74 -2.97
C ALA A 57 0.44 5.74 -2.69
N ALA A 58 0.02 5.94 -1.43
CA ALA A 58 -1.39 6.03 -1.09
C ALA A 58 -2.07 7.21 -1.82
N LYS A 59 -1.40 8.37 -1.88
CA LYS A 59 -1.89 9.53 -2.61
C LYS A 59 -2.02 9.26 -4.11
N LEU A 60 -1.01 8.61 -4.71
CA LEU A 60 -1.04 8.23 -6.12
C LEU A 60 -2.23 7.29 -6.43
N ILE A 61 -2.52 6.34 -5.54
CA ILE A 61 -3.66 5.43 -5.66
C ILE A 61 -4.98 6.20 -5.55
N GLU A 62 -5.10 7.14 -4.62
CA GLU A 62 -6.31 7.96 -4.45
C GLU A 62 -6.55 8.92 -5.63
N GLU A 63 -5.51 9.46 -6.25
CA GLU A 63 -5.63 10.34 -7.41
C GLU A 63 -6.01 9.60 -8.70
N ASN A 64 -5.71 8.29 -8.78
CA ASN A 64 -5.95 7.46 -9.97
C ASN A 64 -6.92 6.30 -9.67
N VAL A 65 -8.03 6.59 -9.04
CA VAL A 65 -9.04 5.59 -8.67
C VAL A 65 -9.69 5.01 -9.92
N VAL A 66 -9.63 3.69 -10.06
CA VAL A 66 -10.38 2.92 -11.07
C VAL A 66 -11.70 2.44 -10.48
N ILE A 67 -11.66 1.95 -9.24
CA ILE A 67 -12.84 1.46 -8.52
C ILE A 67 -12.71 1.71 -7.02
N ASN A 68 -13.85 2.03 -6.40
CA ASN A 68 -13.98 2.17 -4.95
C ASN A 68 -14.98 1.14 -4.45
N ILE A 69 -14.53 0.20 -3.63
CA ILE A 69 -15.33 -0.90 -3.09
C ILE A 69 -15.62 -0.60 -1.63
N LEU A 70 -16.88 -0.28 -1.34
CA LEU A 70 -17.37 -0.13 0.02
C LEU A 70 -17.51 -1.51 0.65
N ALA A 71 -16.81 -1.74 1.75
CA ALA A 71 -16.86 -3.01 2.48
C ALA A 71 -16.21 -4.21 1.75
N GLY A 72 -15.12 -4.00 1.02
CA GLY A 72 -14.30 -5.06 0.46
C GLY A 72 -13.47 -5.80 1.53
N ARG A 73 -13.10 -7.05 1.24
CA ARG A 73 -12.15 -7.83 2.04
C ARG A 73 -10.93 -8.11 1.21
N VAL A 74 -9.76 -7.81 1.75
CA VAL A 74 -8.48 -8.05 1.09
C VAL A 74 -7.76 -9.20 1.78
N ILE A 75 -7.34 -10.20 1.01
CA ILE A 75 -6.54 -11.34 1.46
C ILE A 75 -5.24 -11.34 0.67
N SER A 76 -4.11 -11.26 1.35
CA SER A 76 -2.77 -11.28 0.75
C SER A 76 -1.96 -12.48 1.24
N ASN A 77 -1.33 -13.21 0.32
CA ASN A 77 -0.46 -14.35 0.67
C ASN A 77 0.90 -13.94 1.26
N GLY A 78 1.23 -12.63 1.25
CA GLY A 78 2.48 -12.12 1.83
C GLY A 78 2.45 -11.88 3.35
N ASP A 79 1.26 -11.83 3.95
CA ASP A 79 1.04 -11.47 5.37
C ASP A 79 0.26 -12.56 6.11
N ILE A 80 0.83 -13.78 6.18
CA ILE A 80 0.19 -14.92 6.87
C ILE A 80 -0.08 -14.60 8.37
N SER A 81 0.75 -13.75 8.99
CA SER A 81 0.60 -13.35 10.40
C SER A 81 -0.37 -12.18 10.64
N GLN A 82 -0.78 -11.43 9.61
CA GLN A 82 -1.73 -10.30 9.74
C GLN A 82 -3.10 -10.54 9.10
N SER A 83 -3.25 -11.62 8.31
CA SER A 83 -4.51 -11.97 7.62
C SER A 83 -5.71 -12.17 8.55
N GLN A 84 -5.48 -12.50 9.82
CA GLN A 84 -6.58 -12.73 10.78
C GLN A 84 -7.03 -11.48 11.53
N LYS A 85 -6.22 -10.40 11.59
CA LYS A 85 -6.59 -9.17 12.32
C LYS A 85 -7.36 -8.14 11.48
N GLY A 86 -7.50 -8.33 10.17
CA GLY A 86 -8.14 -7.40 9.24
C GLY A 86 -9.37 -7.96 8.53
N ALA A 87 -10.12 -8.89 9.14
CA ALA A 87 -11.33 -9.47 8.55
C ALA A 87 -12.57 -8.54 8.60
N GLY A 88 -12.38 -7.26 8.90
CA GLY A 88 -13.43 -6.24 8.81
C GLY A 88 -13.70 -5.85 7.35
N LYS A 89 -14.93 -5.45 7.10
CA LYS A 89 -15.29 -4.77 5.84
C LYS A 89 -14.61 -3.41 5.85
N GLU A 90 -13.63 -3.20 4.99
CA GLU A 90 -12.89 -1.94 4.86
C GLU A 90 -13.20 -1.30 3.50
N ASN A 91 -13.06 0.02 3.45
CA ASN A 91 -13.12 0.72 2.18
C ASN A 91 -11.86 0.41 1.38
N VAL A 92 -12.01 -0.13 0.17
CA VAL A 92 -10.91 -0.54 -0.69
C VAL A 92 -10.94 0.28 -1.97
N ILE A 93 -9.84 0.97 -2.21
CA ILE A 93 -9.61 1.76 -3.42
C ILE A 93 -8.64 0.99 -4.31
N VAL A 94 -9.06 0.70 -5.53
CA VAL A 94 -8.22 0.03 -6.54
C VAL A 94 -7.83 1.04 -7.62
N SER A 95 -6.57 1.06 -7.94
CA SER A 95 -5.95 1.91 -8.96
C SER A 95 -5.02 1.06 -9.83
N ILE A 96 -4.61 1.60 -10.98
CA ILE A 96 -3.56 0.99 -11.82
C ILE A 96 -2.18 0.96 -11.13
N PHE A 97 -1.99 1.72 -10.06
CA PHE A 97 -0.74 1.80 -9.28
C PHE A 97 -0.76 1.00 -7.99
N GLY A 98 -1.91 0.41 -7.63
CA GLY A 98 -2.02 -0.37 -6.40
C GLY A 98 -3.42 -0.48 -5.84
N VAL A 99 -3.50 -1.10 -4.67
CA VAL A 99 -4.72 -1.24 -3.87
C VAL A 99 -4.49 -0.60 -2.50
N LEU A 100 -5.42 0.25 -2.10
CA LEU A 100 -5.46 0.85 -0.77
C LEU A 100 -6.64 0.24 -0.01
N ALA A 101 -6.36 -0.49 1.06
CA ALA A 101 -7.35 -1.09 1.94
C ALA A 101 -7.14 -0.56 3.36
N GLY A 102 -8.02 0.34 3.81
CA GLY A 102 -7.85 1.05 5.07
C GLY A 102 -6.50 1.79 5.14
N ASP A 103 -5.62 1.35 6.03
CA ASP A 103 -4.26 1.90 6.18
C ASP A 103 -3.18 1.07 5.46
N ARG A 104 -3.57 0.01 4.73
CA ARG A 104 -2.65 -0.87 4.00
C ARG A 104 -2.54 -0.45 2.55
N VAL A 105 -1.30 -0.35 2.06
CA VAL A 105 -0.99 0.02 0.67
C VAL A 105 -0.30 -1.15 -0.01
N TYR A 106 -0.92 -1.70 -1.04
CA TYR A 106 -0.37 -2.72 -1.91
C TYR A 106 0.02 -2.08 -3.23
N LYS A 107 1.32 -1.88 -3.44
CA LYS A 107 1.85 -1.17 -4.60
C LYS A 107 2.09 -2.12 -5.76
N PHE A 108 1.74 -1.68 -6.97
CA PHE A 108 2.21 -2.26 -8.23
C PHE A 108 2.35 -1.17 -9.29
N ASN A 109 3.08 -1.45 -10.36
CA ASN A 109 3.45 -0.51 -11.41
C ASN A 109 4.20 0.74 -10.90
N CYS A 110 4.88 0.61 -9.75
CA CYS A 110 5.75 1.64 -9.19
C CYS A 110 6.91 0.97 -8.43
N ASP A 111 8.01 1.69 -8.24
CA ASP A 111 9.19 1.26 -7.48
C ASP A 111 9.77 -0.11 -7.94
N GLY A 112 9.68 -0.44 -9.24
CA GLY A 112 10.16 -1.72 -9.80
C GLY A 112 9.23 -2.92 -9.60
N ILE A 113 8.13 -2.76 -8.88
CA ILE A 113 7.08 -3.76 -8.70
C ILE A 113 6.10 -3.64 -9.87
N ARG A 114 5.83 -4.73 -10.57
CA ARG A 114 4.90 -4.74 -11.71
C ARG A 114 3.65 -5.55 -11.40
N LEU A 115 2.52 -5.12 -11.96
CA LEU A 115 1.35 -5.96 -12.05
C LEU A 115 1.59 -7.00 -13.14
N LEU A 116 1.58 -8.28 -12.78
CA LEU A 116 1.86 -9.40 -13.69
C LEU A 116 0.58 -9.97 -14.31
N SER A 117 -0.47 -10.08 -13.51
CA SER A 117 -1.80 -10.46 -14.01
C SER A 117 -2.91 -9.91 -13.12
N MET A 118 -4.07 -9.68 -13.72
CA MET A 118 -5.31 -9.38 -13.03
C MET A 118 -6.40 -10.28 -13.60
N LYS A 119 -7.11 -10.99 -12.73
CA LYS A 119 -8.26 -11.81 -13.09
C LYS A 119 -9.45 -11.38 -12.26
N ILE A 120 -10.61 -11.24 -12.92
CA ILE A 120 -11.87 -10.92 -12.26
C ILE A 120 -12.78 -12.13 -12.38
N ASP A 121 -13.31 -12.58 -11.26
CA ASP A 121 -14.33 -13.62 -11.13
C ASP A 121 -15.61 -13.00 -10.57
N GLU A 122 -16.69 -13.74 -10.44
CA GLU A 122 -18.01 -13.27 -9.97
C GLU A 122 -17.97 -12.59 -8.60
N GLU A 123 -17.09 -13.04 -7.69
CA GLU A 123 -16.97 -12.50 -6.33
C GLU A 123 -15.65 -11.80 -6.05
N PHE A 124 -14.59 -12.13 -6.83
CA PHE A 124 -13.22 -11.77 -6.48
C PHE A 124 -12.46 -11.16 -7.64
N ILE A 125 -11.60 -10.21 -7.28
CA ILE A 125 -10.52 -9.73 -8.14
C ILE A 125 -9.21 -10.28 -7.61
N PHE A 126 -8.43 -10.92 -8.48
CA PHE A 126 -7.13 -11.47 -8.17
C PHE A 126 -6.06 -10.62 -8.84
N PHE A 127 -5.11 -10.15 -8.06
CA PHE A 127 -3.94 -9.46 -8.55
C PHE A 127 -2.71 -10.31 -8.26
N THR A 128 -1.88 -10.55 -9.28
CA THR A 128 -0.54 -11.09 -9.13
C THR A 128 0.44 -9.98 -9.48
N TYR A 129 1.30 -9.60 -8.56
CA TYR A 129 2.23 -8.50 -8.71
C TYR A 129 3.57 -8.83 -8.05
N GLY A 130 4.62 -8.09 -8.41
CA GLY A 130 5.94 -8.31 -7.84
C GLY A 130 7.06 -8.09 -8.82
N THR A 131 8.18 -8.75 -8.54
CA THR A 131 9.35 -8.84 -9.40
C THR A 131 9.40 -10.20 -10.10
N ARG A 132 10.35 -10.41 -11.00
CA ARG A 132 10.55 -11.73 -11.65
C ARG A 132 10.88 -12.84 -10.66
N GLU A 133 11.51 -12.49 -9.53
CA GLU A 133 11.98 -13.45 -8.54
C GLU A 133 10.95 -13.67 -7.42
N LYS A 134 10.14 -12.65 -7.10
CA LYS A 134 9.18 -12.71 -6.00
C LYS A 134 7.82 -12.22 -6.46
N GLN A 135 6.86 -13.14 -6.51
CA GLN A 135 5.48 -12.84 -6.83
C GLN A 135 4.61 -12.84 -5.57
N LEU A 136 3.71 -11.88 -5.50
CA LEU A 136 2.74 -11.70 -4.43
C LEU A 136 1.35 -11.80 -5.03
N HIS A 137 0.43 -12.39 -4.29
CA HIS A 137 -0.96 -12.55 -4.70
C HIS A 137 -1.86 -11.79 -3.74
N LEU A 138 -2.79 -11.04 -4.32
CA LEU A 138 -3.81 -10.29 -3.60
C LEU A 138 -5.17 -10.72 -4.12
N LYS A 139 -6.05 -11.14 -3.22
CA LYS A 139 -7.43 -11.49 -3.50
C LYS A 139 -8.35 -10.46 -2.84
N LEU A 140 -9.22 -9.86 -3.62
CA LEU A 140 -10.13 -8.81 -3.20
C LEU A 140 -11.57 -9.20 -3.49
N THR A 141 -12.46 -9.13 -2.49
CA THR A 141 -13.90 -9.27 -2.70
C THR A 141 -14.46 -7.95 -3.21
N HIS A 142 -15.17 -7.93 -4.34
CA HIS A 142 -15.62 -6.68 -4.94
C HIS A 142 -17.12 -6.38 -4.79
N GLY A 143 -17.97 -7.39 -4.66
CA GLY A 143 -19.42 -7.20 -4.52
C GLY A 143 -20.09 -6.47 -5.68
N LEU A 144 -19.46 -6.43 -6.86
CA LEU A 144 -20.01 -5.85 -8.07
C LEU A 144 -20.89 -6.91 -8.76
N THR A 145 -22.10 -6.51 -9.09
CA THR A 145 -23.09 -7.42 -9.71
C THR A 145 -23.30 -7.12 -11.20
N ARG A 146 -22.82 -5.96 -11.68
CA ARG A 146 -23.01 -5.55 -13.07
C ARG A 146 -21.83 -5.98 -13.92
N GLU A 147 -22.11 -6.76 -14.94
CA GLU A 147 -21.12 -7.25 -15.90
C GLU A 147 -20.43 -6.11 -16.67
N GLU A 148 -21.16 -5.03 -16.94
CA GLU A 148 -20.62 -3.82 -17.59
C GLU A 148 -19.52 -3.15 -16.77
N ASP A 149 -19.66 -3.11 -15.44
CA ASP A 149 -18.64 -2.52 -14.55
C ASP A 149 -17.37 -3.39 -14.54
N LEU A 150 -17.53 -4.71 -14.56
CA LEU A 150 -16.41 -5.67 -14.61
C LEU A 150 -15.65 -5.57 -15.94
N GLN A 151 -16.38 -5.47 -17.07
CA GLN A 151 -15.78 -5.29 -18.39
C GLN A 151 -15.00 -3.99 -18.46
N LYS A 152 -15.58 -2.88 -18.00
CA LYS A 152 -14.93 -1.58 -17.97
C LYS A 152 -13.63 -1.59 -17.16
N ILE A 153 -13.64 -2.20 -15.98
CA ILE A 153 -12.43 -2.34 -15.13
C ILE A 153 -11.37 -3.15 -15.88
N THR A 154 -11.77 -4.28 -16.48
CA THR A 154 -10.86 -5.14 -17.25
C THR A 154 -10.21 -4.37 -18.41
N GLU A 155 -10.99 -3.59 -19.14
CA GLU A 155 -10.48 -2.77 -20.25
C GLU A 155 -9.48 -1.70 -19.76
N ILE A 156 -9.78 -1.01 -18.66
CA ILE A 156 -8.89 0.00 -18.08
C ILE A 156 -7.55 -0.65 -17.71
N PHE A 157 -7.56 -1.81 -17.06
CA PHE A 157 -6.33 -2.51 -16.70
C PHE A 157 -5.60 -3.04 -17.92
N ARG A 158 -6.30 -3.63 -18.90
CA ARG A 158 -5.70 -4.11 -20.15
C ARG A 158 -5.01 -2.98 -20.90
N TYR A 159 -5.66 -1.83 -21.03
CA TYR A 159 -5.11 -0.68 -21.74
C TYR A 159 -3.87 -0.10 -21.06
N ASN A 160 -3.91 0.05 -19.73
CA ASN A 160 -2.84 0.74 -19.00
C ASN A 160 -1.68 -0.18 -18.57
N THR A 161 -1.92 -1.47 -18.39
CA THR A 161 -0.93 -2.40 -17.82
C THR A 161 -0.63 -3.60 -18.71
N GLY A 162 -1.38 -3.79 -19.79
CA GLY A 162 -1.32 -5.00 -20.64
C GLY A 162 -1.86 -6.25 -19.94
N THR A 163 -2.45 -6.11 -18.74
CA THR A 163 -2.97 -7.23 -17.95
C THR A 163 -4.46 -7.01 -17.68
N GLY A 164 -5.24 -8.06 -17.74
CA GLY A 164 -6.66 -8.01 -17.43
C GLY A 164 -7.41 -9.14 -18.17
N GLU A 165 -7.88 -10.10 -17.43
CA GLU A 165 -8.70 -11.21 -17.93
C GLU A 165 -9.98 -11.30 -17.10
N LEU A 166 -11.11 -11.34 -17.78
CA LEU A 166 -12.37 -11.78 -17.20
C LEU A 166 -12.36 -13.32 -17.22
N SER A 167 -12.41 -13.92 -16.04
CA SER A 167 -12.73 -15.33 -15.94
C SER A 167 -14.22 -15.46 -16.20
N GLN A 168 -14.60 -15.88 -17.41
CA GLN A 168 -15.96 -16.34 -17.63
C GLN A 168 -16.14 -17.56 -16.74
N GLY A 169 -16.98 -17.41 -15.70
CA GLY A 169 -17.34 -18.51 -14.82
C GLY A 169 -17.74 -19.70 -15.68
N SER A 170 -16.97 -20.76 -15.56
CA SER A 170 -17.34 -22.05 -16.10
C SER A 170 -18.68 -22.40 -15.46
N LYS A 171 -19.76 -22.20 -16.19
CA LYS A 171 -21.03 -22.85 -15.90
C LYS A 171 -20.76 -24.35 -16.04
N ILE A 172 -20.37 -24.96 -14.94
CA ILE A 172 -20.39 -26.40 -14.79
C ILE A 172 -21.89 -26.73 -14.70
N CYS A 173 -22.41 -27.22 -15.80
CA CYS A 173 -23.71 -27.92 -15.83
C CYS A 173 -23.62 -29.18 -14.97
#